data_ad771e062bdb8f060778c991a36a6c62
#
_entry.id   ad771e062bdb8f060778c991a36a6c62
#
_cell.length_a   1.000
_cell.length_b   1.000
_cell.length_c   1.000
_cell.angle_alpha   90.00
_cell.angle_beta   90.00
_cell.angle_gamma   90.00
#
_symmetry.space_group_name_H-M   'P 1'
#
loop_
_entity.id
_entity.type
_entity.pdbx_description
1 polymer ?
#
loop_
_entity_poly.entity_id
_entity_poly.type
_entity_poly.pdbx_seq_one_letter_code
_entity_poly.pdbx_strand_id
1 'polypeptide(L)'
;MEENLYFAYGSNLDLEQMAQRCPDAEIVGPVRLENYELRFRGSGFATVAPKKGSTVHGLVWKITPNCEQSLYRYEGYPRHYTKETVTVKDAAGAEIPVMVYIMAEPYCCQPALPSPYYYRVIQRGFEANGLPVESLQAACDRTVDEVFSGKLDKPRNKKSER
;
A
#
# COMPACT_ATOMS: atom_id res chain seq x y z
N MET A 1 27.71 5.95 1.78
CA MET A 1 26.65 5.37 1.00
C MET A 1 25.32 5.51 1.72
N GLU A 2 24.42 6.19 1.11
CA GLU A 2 23.13 6.39 1.74
C GLU A 2 22.29 5.14 1.64
N GLU A 3 21.53 4.89 2.68
CA GLU A 3 20.60 3.78 2.70
C GLU A 3 19.24 4.30 2.36
N ASN A 4 18.55 3.57 1.50
CA ASN A 4 17.18 3.90 1.16
C ASN A 4 16.25 3.07 2.02
N LEU A 5 15.34 3.75 2.69
CA LEU A 5 14.32 3.10 3.50
C LEU A 5 12.99 3.15 2.74
N TYR A 6 12.35 2.01 2.64
CA TYR A 6 11.15 1.81 1.82
C TYR A 6 10.03 1.26 2.70
N PHE A 7 8.87 1.92 2.63
CA PHE A 7 7.69 1.51 3.39
C PHE A 7 6.81 0.63 2.51
N ALA A 8 6.65 -0.63 2.92
CA ALA A 8 5.78 -1.59 2.24
C ALA A 8 4.49 -1.72 3.03
N TYR A 9 3.36 -1.68 2.32
CA TYR A 9 2.04 -1.81 2.96
C TYR A 9 1.14 -2.80 2.23
N GLY A 10 1.60 -3.37 1.12
CA GLY A 10 0.84 -4.30 0.30
C GLY A 10 1.57 -5.61 0.11
N SER A 11 1.68 -6.06 -1.14
CA SER A 11 2.25 -7.39 -1.41
C SER A 11 3.71 -7.50 -1.01
N ASN A 12 4.44 -6.39 -0.92
CA ASN A 12 5.85 -6.44 -0.49
C ASN A 12 6.01 -6.59 1.02
N LEU A 13 4.91 -6.77 1.74
CA LEU A 13 4.94 -7.29 3.11
C LEU A 13 5.20 -8.78 3.13
N ASP A 14 4.93 -9.47 2.04
CA ASP A 14 5.14 -10.91 1.96
C ASP A 14 6.62 -11.19 1.78
N LEU A 15 7.20 -11.94 2.72
CA LEU A 15 8.64 -12.13 2.76
C LEU A 15 9.13 -12.92 1.55
N GLU A 16 8.33 -13.88 1.08
CA GLU A 16 8.72 -14.67 -0.09
C GLU A 16 8.78 -13.83 -1.35
N GLN A 17 7.76 -12.99 -1.56
CA GLN A 17 7.74 -12.16 -2.76
C GLN A 17 8.85 -11.13 -2.73
N MET A 18 9.09 -10.55 -1.55
CA MET A 18 10.14 -9.55 -1.45
C MET A 18 11.53 -10.18 -1.66
N ALA A 19 11.71 -11.43 -1.22
CA ALA A 19 12.98 -12.13 -1.46
C ALA A 19 13.25 -12.31 -2.95
N GLN A 20 12.20 -12.49 -3.74
CA GLN A 20 12.37 -12.63 -5.19
C GLN A 20 12.63 -11.29 -5.85
N ARG A 21 11.90 -10.25 -5.44
CA ARG A 21 12.03 -8.94 -6.06
C ARG A 21 13.28 -8.21 -5.64
N CYS A 22 13.64 -8.35 -4.39
CA CYS A 22 14.72 -7.58 -3.76
C CYS A 22 15.52 -8.47 -2.82
N PRO A 23 16.34 -9.38 -3.38
CA PRO A 23 17.09 -10.30 -2.51
C PRO A 23 18.04 -9.61 -1.55
N ASP A 24 18.43 -8.36 -1.85
CA ASP A 24 19.36 -7.63 -1.00
C ASP A 24 18.66 -6.79 0.07
N ALA A 25 17.33 -6.79 0.10
CA ALA A 25 16.60 -5.97 1.06
C ALA A 25 16.71 -6.56 2.46
N GLU A 26 16.75 -5.67 3.46
CA GLU A 26 16.82 -6.07 4.86
C GLU A 26 15.66 -5.46 5.62
N ILE A 27 15.06 -6.24 6.51
CA ILE A 27 13.95 -5.75 7.33
C ILE A 27 14.48 -4.81 8.40
N VAL A 28 13.89 -3.62 8.49
CA VAL A 28 14.14 -2.71 9.60
C VAL A 28 13.14 -2.97 10.72
N GLY A 29 11.85 -3.04 10.40
CA GLY A 29 10.85 -3.37 11.39
C GLY A 29 9.47 -2.86 11.03
N PRO A 30 8.46 -3.26 11.82
CA PRO A 30 7.10 -2.79 11.60
C PRO A 30 6.94 -1.35 12.04
N VAL A 31 6.11 -0.61 11.29
CA VAL A 31 5.86 0.80 11.54
C VAL A 31 4.41 1.11 11.21
N ARG A 32 3.98 2.34 11.53
CA ARG A 32 2.65 2.82 11.16
C ARG A 32 2.78 4.19 10.50
N LEU A 33 1.94 4.41 9.50
CA LEU A 33 1.82 5.69 8.82
C LEU A 33 0.51 6.31 9.26
N GLU A 34 0.58 7.35 10.08
CA GLU A 34 -0.59 7.98 10.66
C GLU A 34 -1.22 8.97 9.69
N ASN A 35 -2.53 9.09 9.76
CA ASN A 35 -3.33 10.00 8.93
C ASN A 35 -3.30 9.63 7.45
N TYR A 36 -3.20 8.34 7.20
CA TYR A 36 -3.36 7.72 5.88
C TYR A 36 -4.26 6.52 6.01
N GLU A 37 -4.90 6.15 4.92
CA GLU A 37 -5.83 5.02 4.88
C GLU A 37 -5.43 4.06 3.78
N LEU A 38 -5.46 2.77 4.08
CA LEU A 38 -5.20 1.73 3.09
C LEU A 38 -6.43 1.56 2.20
N ARG A 39 -6.23 1.55 0.90
CA ARG A 39 -7.30 1.45 -0.08
C ARG A 39 -6.93 0.48 -1.17
N PHE A 40 -7.97 -0.10 -1.81
CA PHE A 40 -7.80 -0.91 -3.01
C PHE A 40 -8.42 -0.17 -4.18
N ARG A 41 -7.64 0.04 -5.23
CA ARG A 41 -8.03 0.91 -6.34
C ARG A 41 -7.49 0.37 -7.66
N GLY A 42 -7.92 0.99 -8.75
CA GLY A 42 -7.45 0.64 -10.08
C GLY A 42 -7.91 -0.72 -10.49
N SER A 43 -6.99 -1.67 -10.56
CA SER A 43 -7.31 -3.06 -10.87
C SER A 43 -7.32 -3.93 -9.61
N GLY A 44 -7.56 -3.33 -8.46
CA GLY A 44 -7.64 -4.08 -7.21
C GLY A 44 -6.32 -4.16 -6.46
N PHE A 45 -5.44 -3.19 -6.68
CA PHE A 45 -4.16 -3.17 -5.99
C PHE A 45 -4.18 -2.19 -4.82
N ALA A 46 -3.30 -2.42 -3.87
CA ALA A 46 -3.24 -1.61 -2.66
C ALA A 46 -2.59 -0.26 -2.92
N THR A 47 -3.12 0.77 -2.28
CA THR A 47 -2.51 2.09 -2.24
C THR A 47 -2.88 2.73 -0.91
N VAL A 48 -2.29 3.89 -0.62
CA VAL A 48 -2.63 4.66 0.57
C VAL A 48 -3.00 6.07 0.16
N ALA A 49 -3.85 6.70 0.96
CA ALA A 49 -4.29 8.07 0.70
C ALA A 49 -4.45 8.80 2.03
N PRO A 50 -4.25 10.13 2.04
CA PRO A 50 -4.44 10.88 3.28
C PRO A 50 -5.85 10.72 3.82
N LYS A 51 -5.94 10.46 5.12
CA LYS A 51 -7.23 10.36 5.80
C LYS A 51 -7.01 10.60 7.28
N LYS A 52 -7.41 11.78 7.73
CA LYS A 52 -7.20 12.16 9.12
C LYS A 52 -7.81 11.14 10.07
N GLY A 53 -7.04 10.72 11.04
CA GLY A 53 -7.50 9.78 12.06
C GLY A 53 -7.32 8.32 11.71
N SER A 54 -6.93 8.01 10.47
CA SER A 54 -6.68 6.62 10.07
C SER A 54 -5.20 6.30 10.16
N THR A 55 -4.88 5.02 10.11
CA THR A 55 -3.49 4.54 10.23
C THR A 55 -3.27 3.39 9.26
N VAL A 56 -2.13 3.39 8.60
CA VAL A 56 -1.70 2.29 7.73
C VAL A 56 -0.54 1.59 8.42
N HIS A 57 -0.64 0.29 8.58
CA HIS A 57 0.42 -0.53 9.15
C HIS A 57 1.27 -1.14 8.05
N GLY A 58 2.57 -1.20 8.27
CA GLY A 58 3.45 -1.76 7.27
C GLY A 58 4.83 -2.05 7.82
N LEU A 59 5.76 -2.25 6.92
CA LEU A 59 7.10 -2.70 7.23
C LEU A 59 8.10 -1.79 6.53
N VAL A 60 9.17 -1.43 7.23
CA VAL A 60 10.26 -0.68 6.58
C VAL A 60 11.34 -1.67 6.18
N TRP A 61 11.76 -1.55 4.94
CA TRP A 61 12.88 -2.30 4.36
C TRP A 61 14.01 -1.35 4.05
N LYS A 62 15.23 -1.79 4.30
CA LYS A 62 16.41 -1.10 3.79
C LYS A 62 16.72 -1.71 2.44
N ILE A 63 16.76 -0.88 1.38
CA ILE A 63 16.90 -1.38 0.02
C ILE A 63 18.15 -0.80 -0.64
N THR A 64 18.62 -1.51 -1.66
CA THR A 64 19.78 -1.11 -2.45
C THR A 64 19.30 -0.50 -3.76
N PRO A 65 20.18 0.15 -4.53
CA PRO A 65 19.77 0.64 -5.86
C PRO A 65 19.25 -0.46 -6.78
N ASN A 66 19.79 -1.68 -6.70
CA ASN A 66 19.26 -2.79 -7.48
C ASN A 66 17.84 -3.14 -7.08
N CYS A 67 17.56 -3.13 -5.77
CA CYS A 67 16.21 -3.34 -5.28
C CYS A 67 15.27 -2.29 -5.81
N GLU A 68 15.71 -1.04 -5.79
CA GLU A 68 14.86 0.06 -6.24
C GLU A 68 14.49 -0.09 -7.71
N GLN A 69 15.43 -0.56 -8.53
CA GLN A 69 15.14 -0.83 -9.94
C GLN A 69 14.09 -1.92 -10.11
N SER A 70 14.18 -2.99 -9.33
CA SER A 70 13.18 -4.06 -9.36
C SER A 70 11.82 -3.54 -8.96
N LEU A 71 11.77 -2.69 -7.93
CA LEU A 71 10.51 -2.13 -7.46
C LEU A 71 9.91 -1.20 -8.51
N TYR A 72 10.74 -0.41 -9.20
CA TYR A 72 10.25 0.45 -10.30
C TYR A 72 9.47 -0.38 -11.31
N ARG A 73 10.04 -1.52 -11.70
CA ARG A 73 9.38 -2.38 -12.69
C ARG A 73 8.12 -3.00 -12.12
N TYR A 74 8.18 -3.48 -10.89
CA TYR A 74 7.03 -4.12 -10.28
C TYR A 74 5.87 -3.15 -10.11
N GLU A 75 6.16 -1.93 -9.65
CA GLU A 75 5.12 -0.94 -9.38
C GLU A 75 4.67 -0.21 -10.63
N GLY A 76 5.38 -0.36 -11.74
CA GLY A 76 5.07 0.41 -12.93
C GLY A 76 5.33 1.89 -12.75
N TYR A 77 6.39 2.24 -12.02
CA TYR A 77 6.77 3.62 -11.77
C TYR A 77 7.35 4.25 -13.04
N PRO A 78 6.99 5.47 -13.39
CA PRO A 78 6.10 6.39 -12.68
C PRO A 78 4.66 6.39 -13.19
N ARG A 79 4.29 5.46 -14.07
CA ARG A 79 2.98 5.50 -14.72
C ARG A 79 1.86 5.07 -13.77
N HIS A 80 2.01 3.91 -13.15
CA HIS A 80 0.95 3.35 -12.31
C HIS A 80 1.09 3.79 -10.86
N TYR A 81 2.31 3.98 -10.39
CA TYR A 81 2.59 4.46 -9.04
C TYR A 81 3.60 5.59 -9.11
N THR A 82 3.45 6.53 -8.20
CA THR A 82 4.42 7.60 -8.00
C THR A 82 5.20 7.32 -6.72
N LYS A 83 6.29 8.03 -6.53
CA LYS A 83 7.18 7.83 -5.39
C LYS A 83 7.17 9.10 -4.54
N GLU A 84 6.93 8.93 -3.24
CA GLU A 84 6.85 10.05 -2.30
C GLU A 84 7.63 9.75 -1.05
N THR A 85 7.93 10.78 -0.28
CA THR A 85 8.55 10.63 1.04
C THR A 85 7.50 10.91 2.08
N VAL A 86 7.36 9.99 3.04
CA VAL A 86 6.45 10.15 4.16
C VAL A 86 7.21 9.83 5.45
N THR A 87 6.63 10.19 6.59
CA THR A 87 7.22 9.90 7.89
C THR A 87 6.36 8.85 8.58
N VAL A 88 6.99 7.75 8.97
CA VAL A 88 6.31 6.67 9.70
C VAL A 88 6.83 6.65 11.13
N LYS A 89 6.13 5.93 12.00
CA LYS A 89 6.52 5.79 13.40
C LYS A 89 6.73 4.32 13.73
N ASP A 90 7.80 4.03 14.47
CA ASP A 90 8.02 2.66 14.94
C ASP A 90 7.28 2.44 16.26
N ALA A 91 7.47 1.26 16.86
CA ALA A 91 6.76 0.89 18.07
C ALA A 91 7.08 1.82 19.25
N ALA A 92 8.26 2.41 19.25
CA ALA A 92 8.67 3.33 20.30
C ALA A 92 8.21 4.76 20.03
N GLY A 93 7.57 5.01 18.88
CA GLY A 93 7.14 6.34 18.51
C GLY A 93 8.19 7.16 17.79
N ALA A 94 9.33 6.59 17.48
CA ALA A 94 10.37 7.30 16.76
C ALA A 94 9.95 7.51 15.31
N GLU A 95 10.20 8.71 14.79
CA GLU A 95 9.79 9.08 13.44
C GLU A 95 10.91 8.77 12.45
N ILE A 96 10.53 8.14 11.34
CA ILE A 96 11.48 7.72 10.32
C ILE A 96 10.99 8.19 8.97
N PRO A 97 11.76 9.01 8.24
CA PRO A 97 11.39 9.36 6.86
C PRO A 97 11.69 8.19 5.94
N VAL A 98 10.73 7.86 5.08
CA VAL A 98 10.82 6.70 4.20
C VAL A 98 10.24 7.02 2.84
N MET A 99 10.64 6.25 1.84
CA MET A 99 10.08 6.32 0.51
C MET A 99 8.88 5.39 0.43
N VAL A 100 7.83 5.82 -0.28
CA VAL A 100 6.62 5.01 -0.45
C VAL A 100 6.12 5.16 -1.89
N TYR A 101 5.55 4.09 -2.42
CA TYR A 101 4.87 4.13 -3.72
C TYR A 101 3.38 4.32 -3.49
N ILE A 102 2.81 5.30 -4.20
CA ILE A 102 1.38 5.61 -4.10
C ILE A 102 0.79 5.59 -5.49
N MET A 103 -0.38 4.96 -5.62
CA MET A 103 -1.01 4.78 -6.93
C MET A 103 -1.29 6.12 -7.59
N ALA A 104 -0.97 6.21 -8.88
CA ALA A 104 -1.09 7.44 -9.64
C ALA A 104 -2.53 7.65 -10.11
N GLU A 105 -2.87 8.91 -10.43
CA GLU A 105 -4.14 9.20 -11.08
C GLU A 105 -4.08 8.74 -12.53
N PRO A 106 -5.18 8.30 -13.10
CA PRO A 106 -6.53 8.25 -12.52
C PRO A 106 -6.83 6.96 -11.75
N TYR A 107 -5.89 6.04 -11.68
CA TYR A 107 -6.14 4.71 -11.12
C TYR A 107 -6.56 4.80 -9.66
N CYS A 108 -5.99 5.72 -8.90
CA CYS A 108 -6.28 5.84 -7.47
C CYS A 108 -7.70 6.32 -7.18
N CYS A 109 -8.45 6.73 -8.21
CA CYS A 109 -9.81 7.23 -8.04
C CYS A 109 -10.87 6.15 -8.28
N GLN A 110 -10.46 4.94 -8.64
CA GLN A 110 -11.38 3.87 -9.03
C GLN A 110 -11.34 2.74 -8.00
N PRO A 111 -12.34 2.67 -7.11
CA PRO A 111 -12.37 1.55 -6.15
C PRO A 111 -12.49 0.22 -6.86
N ALA A 112 -11.72 -0.76 -6.42
CA ALA A 112 -11.74 -2.08 -7.01
C ALA A 112 -11.28 -3.11 -5.98
N LEU A 113 -11.99 -4.23 -5.91
CA LEU A 113 -11.66 -5.26 -4.93
C LEU A 113 -10.40 -6.02 -5.34
N PRO A 114 -9.57 -6.39 -4.37
CA PRO A 114 -8.40 -7.20 -4.68
C PRO A 114 -8.82 -8.61 -5.08
N SER A 115 -8.01 -9.26 -5.93
CA SER A 115 -8.24 -10.66 -6.22
C SER A 115 -7.99 -11.47 -4.94
N PRO A 116 -8.62 -12.65 -4.82
CA PRO A 116 -8.39 -13.49 -3.64
C PRO A 116 -6.92 -13.85 -3.45
N TYR A 117 -6.20 -14.12 -4.52
CA TYR A 117 -4.79 -14.45 -4.42
C TYR A 117 -3.98 -13.27 -3.88
N TYR A 118 -4.20 -12.08 -4.45
CA TYR A 118 -3.46 -10.90 -4.06
C TYR A 118 -3.75 -10.55 -2.59
N TYR A 119 -5.02 -10.63 -2.19
CA TYR A 119 -5.40 -10.38 -0.80
C TYR A 119 -4.68 -11.35 0.14
N ARG A 120 -4.62 -12.63 -0.24
CA ARG A 120 -3.99 -13.64 0.60
C ARG A 120 -2.50 -13.37 0.76
N VAL A 121 -1.83 -12.89 -0.30
CA VAL A 121 -0.41 -12.54 -0.23
C VAL A 121 -0.21 -11.43 0.80
N ILE A 122 -1.05 -10.41 0.77
CA ILE A 122 -0.94 -9.30 1.73
C ILE A 122 -1.23 -9.81 3.14
N GLN A 123 -2.27 -10.63 3.31
CA GLN A 123 -2.63 -11.17 4.61
C GLN A 123 -1.47 -11.98 5.19
N ARG A 124 -0.82 -12.77 4.37
CA ARG A 124 0.34 -13.55 4.80
C ARG A 124 1.45 -12.63 5.29
N GLY A 125 1.66 -11.51 4.59
CA GLY A 125 2.64 -10.52 5.01
C GLY A 125 2.29 -9.88 6.35
N PHE A 126 1.01 -9.54 6.55
CA PHE A 126 0.55 -9.00 7.83
C PHE A 126 0.84 -10.00 8.94
N GLU A 127 0.48 -11.27 8.74
CA GLU A 127 0.67 -12.30 9.75
C GLU A 127 2.14 -12.52 10.07
N ALA A 128 2.97 -12.59 9.03
CA ALA A 128 4.40 -12.85 9.23
C ALA A 128 5.09 -11.71 9.98
N ASN A 129 4.59 -10.48 9.85
CA ASN A 129 5.24 -9.33 10.44
C ASN A 129 4.52 -8.82 11.69
N GLY A 130 3.54 -9.56 12.18
CA GLY A 130 2.83 -9.17 13.39
C GLY A 130 1.98 -7.94 13.26
N LEU A 131 1.49 -7.65 12.05
CA LEU A 131 0.64 -6.49 11.82
C LEU A 131 -0.83 -6.85 12.05
N PRO A 132 -1.68 -5.87 12.40
CA PRO A 132 -3.08 -6.16 12.72
C PRO A 132 -3.87 -6.50 11.46
N VAL A 133 -4.23 -7.78 11.31
CA VAL A 133 -4.98 -8.26 10.16
C VAL A 133 -6.34 -7.58 10.06
N GLU A 134 -6.89 -7.15 11.20
CA GLU A 134 -8.17 -6.45 11.23
C GLU A 134 -8.14 -5.17 10.39
N SER A 135 -7.00 -4.50 10.34
CA SER A 135 -6.89 -3.27 9.55
C SER A 135 -6.94 -3.58 8.06
N LEU A 136 -6.40 -4.72 7.65
CA LEU A 136 -6.49 -5.17 6.26
C LEU A 136 -7.93 -5.53 5.91
N GLN A 137 -8.60 -6.27 6.78
CA GLN A 137 -10.01 -6.62 6.57
C GLN A 137 -10.87 -5.37 6.47
N ALA A 138 -10.62 -4.40 7.33
CA ALA A 138 -11.38 -3.15 7.30
C ALA A 138 -11.21 -2.42 5.98
N ALA A 139 -10.00 -2.43 5.42
CA ALA A 139 -9.76 -1.80 4.12
C ALA A 139 -10.55 -2.50 3.02
N CYS A 140 -10.60 -3.83 3.06
CA CYS A 140 -11.40 -4.58 2.10
C CYS A 140 -12.88 -4.28 2.25
N ASP A 141 -13.38 -4.22 3.49
CA ASP A 141 -14.79 -3.92 3.75
C ASP A 141 -15.16 -2.52 3.23
N ARG A 142 -14.29 -1.54 3.44
CA ARG A 142 -14.53 -0.19 2.91
C ARG A 142 -14.61 -0.22 1.39
N THR A 143 -13.76 -1.01 0.76
CA THR A 143 -13.75 -1.11 -0.71
C THR A 143 -15.05 -1.72 -1.21
N VAL A 144 -15.54 -2.76 -0.51
CA VAL A 144 -16.83 -3.35 -0.86
C VAL A 144 -17.93 -2.28 -0.84
N ASP A 145 -17.97 -1.50 0.25
CA ASP A 145 -18.96 -0.45 0.38
C ASP A 145 -18.84 0.58 -0.74
N GLU A 146 -17.62 0.97 -1.07
CA GLU A 146 -17.41 1.97 -2.12
C GLU A 146 -17.85 1.46 -3.48
N VAL A 147 -17.54 0.21 -3.80
CA VAL A 147 -17.89 -0.36 -5.09
C VAL A 147 -19.40 -0.47 -5.24
N PHE A 148 -20.09 -0.96 -4.22
CA PHE A 148 -21.52 -1.18 -4.32
C PHE A 148 -22.31 0.10 -4.11
N SER A 149 -21.91 0.97 -3.22
CA SER A 149 -22.58 2.25 -3.05
C SER A 149 -22.43 3.11 -4.29
N GLY A 150 -21.25 3.11 -4.91
CA GLY A 150 -21.04 3.85 -6.13
C GLY A 150 -21.96 3.41 -7.24
N LYS A 151 -22.20 2.10 -7.35
CA LYS A 151 -23.13 1.60 -8.35
C LYS A 151 -24.55 2.05 -8.09
N LEU A 152 -24.95 2.06 -6.84
CA LEU A 152 -26.31 2.44 -6.48
C LEU A 152 -26.51 3.94 -6.61
N ASP A 153 -25.48 4.72 -6.31
CA ASP A 153 -25.60 6.15 -6.35
C ASP A 153 -25.49 6.72 -7.73
N LYS A 154 -25.06 5.92 -8.69
CA LYS A 154 -24.70 6.41 -9.96
C LYS A 154 -25.80 6.72 -10.85
N PRO A 155 -26.91 6.70 -10.72
CA PRO A 155 -27.88 7.17 -11.68
C PRO A 155 -28.01 8.61 -11.66
N ARG A 156 -27.33 9.27 -11.10
CA ARG A 156 -27.42 10.64 -11.22
C ARG A 156 -26.62 11.13 -12.27
N ASN A 157 -26.36 10.96 -12.55
CA ASN A 157 -25.68 11.54 -13.17
C ASN A 157 -24.81 11.86 -13.64
N LYS A 158 -24.35 11.35 -13.64
CA LYS A 158 -23.61 11.64 -13.79
C LYS A 158 -23.25 11.99 -14.61
N LYS A 159 -23.46 11.73 -14.93
CA LYS A 159 -23.26 12.02 -15.46
C LYS A 159 -22.94 12.69 -15.78
N SER A 160 -23.02 12.40 -15.63
CA SER A 160 -22.92 12.92 -15.69
C SER A 160 -22.32 13.35 -15.84
N GLU A 161 -21.95 12.92 -15.78
CA GLU A 161 -21.64 13.14 -15.73
C GLU A 161 -21.03 13.27 -16.19
N ARG A 162 -20.76 12.86 -16.50
CA ARG A 162 -20.38 12.74 -16.87
C ARG A 162 -20.34 13.14 -17.22
#